data_171b230a62351f2f76d43370799d2918
#
_entry.id   171b230a62351f2f76d43370799d2918
#
_cell.length_a   1.000
_cell.length_b   1.000
_cell.length_c   1.000
_cell.angle_alpha   90.00
_cell.angle_beta   90.00
_cell.angle_gamma   90.00
#
_symmetry.space_group_name_H-M   'P 1'
#
loop_
_entity.id
_entity.type
_entity.pdbx_description
1 polymer ?
#
loop_
_entity_poly.entity_id
_entity_poly.type
_entity_poly.pdbx_seq_one_letter_code
_entity_poly.pdbx_strand_id
1 'polypeptide(L)'
;HAAEPELAQESLALPGDGLVDLTNGANMSDPRSRTDRVLTSEEQERLSPDEVLALLREGNARFVSGDITHRDHRAQVRHAALGQWPKAVVLSCLDSRIPVEDVFDCGIGDLFVARVAGNIVNNDILGSMEFACAASGAKLVFLLGHEHCGAVKGAIDGVKLGNLSALLDVIAPAADEVPGFDGARTSKNDAFVHRVAEQNVRRMMQRIRQDSPTLRDLEAQGRIRIAGGMYDMDSG
;
A
#
# COMPACT_ATOMS: atom_id res chain seq x y z
N HIS A 1 -13.83 -57.74 0.30
CA HIS A 1 -12.85 -56.90 -0.46
C HIS A 1 -13.62 -56.10 -1.50
N ALA A 2 -14.02 -54.90 -1.12
CA ALA A 2 -14.53 -53.90 -2.06
C ALA A 2 -13.41 -52.91 -2.29
N ALA A 3 -13.04 -52.69 -3.58
CA ALA A 3 -12.09 -51.71 -4.01
C ALA A 3 -12.74 -50.31 -3.97
N GLU A 4 -12.08 -49.38 -3.33
CA GLU A 4 -12.43 -47.97 -3.40
C GLU A 4 -12.11 -47.40 -4.80
N PRO A 5 -12.97 -46.55 -5.36
CA PRO A 5 -12.67 -45.91 -6.62
C PRO A 5 -11.69 -44.74 -6.43
N GLU A 6 -10.62 -44.77 -7.15
CA GLU A 6 -9.64 -43.72 -7.35
C GLU A 6 -10.34 -42.48 -7.99
N LEU A 7 -10.47 -41.39 -7.23
CA LEU A 7 -11.00 -40.14 -7.73
C LEU A 7 -9.95 -39.51 -8.63
N ALA A 8 -10.13 -39.64 -9.93
CA ALA A 8 -9.42 -38.88 -10.94
C ALA A 8 -9.72 -37.37 -10.76
N GLN A 9 -8.72 -36.58 -10.44
CA GLN A 9 -8.79 -35.12 -10.49
C GLN A 9 -8.85 -34.69 -11.96
N GLU A 10 -10.07 -34.56 -12.49
CA GLU A 10 -10.28 -33.82 -13.74
C GLU A 10 -10.08 -32.34 -13.47
N SER A 11 -8.99 -31.80 -14.01
CA SER A 11 -8.75 -30.37 -14.14
C SER A 11 -9.84 -29.77 -15.05
N LEU A 12 -10.79 -29.04 -14.47
CA LEU A 12 -11.74 -28.22 -15.21
C LEU A 12 -11.00 -26.99 -15.78
N ALA A 13 -10.41 -27.15 -16.96
CA ALA A 13 -10.00 -26.02 -17.77
C ALA A 13 -11.23 -25.47 -18.50
N LEU A 14 -11.69 -24.29 -18.10
CA LEU A 14 -12.72 -23.55 -18.83
C LEU A 14 -12.11 -22.95 -20.10
N PRO A 15 -12.68 -23.15 -21.28
CA PRO A 15 -12.16 -22.57 -22.50
C PRO A 15 -12.55 -21.09 -22.56
N GLY A 16 -11.56 -20.19 -22.60
CA GLY A 16 -11.77 -18.79 -22.96
C GLY A 16 -11.36 -17.71 -21.95
N ASP A 17 -10.68 -18.04 -20.87
CA ASP A 17 -10.49 -17.09 -19.74
C ASP A 17 -9.31 -16.12 -19.90
N GLY A 18 -8.67 -16.01 -21.05
CA GLY A 18 -7.67 -14.98 -21.29
C GLY A 18 -6.50 -14.95 -20.29
N LEU A 19 -6.24 -16.07 -19.57
CA LEU A 19 -5.05 -16.19 -18.72
C LEU A 19 -3.80 -16.17 -19.60
N VAL A 20 -3.07 -15.07 -19.54
CA VAL A 20 -1.78 -14.94 -20.20
C VAL A 20 -0.79 -15.88 -19.51
N ASP A 21 -0.23 -16.81 -20.27
CA ASP A 21 0.86 -17.66 -19.79
C ASP A 21 2.12 -16.80 -19.59
N LEU A 22 2.45 -16.49 -18.35
CA LEU A 22 3.63 -15.71 -17.96
C LEU A 22 4.92 -16.55 -17.89
N THR A 23 4.90 -17.82 -18.30
CA THR A 23 6.04 -18.73 -18.15
C THR A 23 7.13 -18.58 -19.20
N ASN A 24 6.89 -17.87 -20.32
CA ASN A 24 7.84 -17.68 -21.42
C ASN A 24 8.47 -16.27 -21.45
N GLY A 25 9.20 -15.90 -20.39
CA GLY A 25 10.10 -14.75 -20.40
C GLY A 25 11.52 -15.15 -20.81
N ALA A 26 12.01 -14.61 -21.91
CA ALA A 26 13.35 -14.85 -22.43
C ALA A 26 14.42 -14.57 -21.36
N ASN A 27 15.37 -15.49 -21.24
CA ASN A 27 16.55 -15.39 -20.40
C ASN A 27 17.51 -14.32 -21.00
N MET A 28 17.32 -13.05 -20.62
CA MET A 28 18.31 -12.01 -20.88
C MET A 28 19.21 -11.91 -19.64
N SER A 29 20.43 -12.40 -19.75
CA SER A 29 21.48 -12.24 -18.75
C SER A 29 21.88 -10.75 -18.68
N ASP A 30 21.32 -10.00 -17.74
CA ASP A 30 21.84 -8.68 -17.35
C ASP A 30 23.13 -8.90 -16.54
N PRO A 31 24.28 -8.27 -16.91
CA PRO A 31 25.53 -8.40 -16.17
C PRO A 31 25.50 -7.77 -14.78
N ARG A 32 24.40 -7.08 -14.39
CA ARG A 32 24.25 -6.49 -13.04
C ARG A 32 23.77 -7.55 -12.05
N SER A 33 24.39 -7.59 -10.89
CA SER A 33 23.97 -8.47 -9.78
C SER A 33 22.53 -8.17 -9.39
N ARG A 34 21.64 -9.17 -9.52
CA ARG A 34 20.23 -9.07 -9.10
C ARG A 34 20.07 -9.70 -7.73
N THR A 35 19.39 -9.01 -6.82
CA THR A 35 19.04 -9.62 -5.55
C THR A 35 17.80 -10.52 -5.69
N ASP A 36 17.91 -11.72 -5.15
CA ASP A 36 16.82 -12.69 -5.01
C ASP A 36 16.30 -12.76 -3.56
N ARG A 37 16.91 -11.96 -2.68
CA ARG A 37 16.66 -11.94 -1.25
C ARG A 37 15.24 -11.46 -0.94
N VAL A 38 14.59 -12.13 0.01
CA VAL A 38 13.36 -11.73 0.70
C VAL A 38 13.65 -11.57 2.19
N LEU A 39 12.85 -10.76 2.89
CA LEU A 39 13.00 -10.55 4.33
C LEU A 39 12.72 -11.85 5.09
N THR A 40 13.46 -12.11 6.15
CA THR A 40 13.26 -13.25 7.06
C THR A 40 12.54 -12.83 8.35
N SER A 41 12.03 -13.81 9.11
CA SER A 41 11.39 -13.56 10.42
C SER A 41 12.35 -12.85 11.38
N GLU A 42 13.58 -13.35 11.49
CA GLU A 42 14.58 -12.79 12.40
C GLU A 42 14.96 -11.35 12.04
N GLU A 43 14.99 -11.03 10.76
CA GLU A 43 15.27 -9.67 10.29
C GLU A 43 14.09 -8.75 10.59
N GLN A 44 12.84 -9.18 10.31
CA GLN A 44 11.64 -8.41 10.64
C GLN A 44 11.55 -8.15 12.15
N GLU A 45 11.81 -9.16 12.98
CA GLU A 45 11.74 -9.05 14.44
C GLU A 45 12.71 -8.00 15.01
N ARG A 46 13.91 -7.89 14.42
CA ARG A 46 14.93 -6.93 14.84
C ARG A 46 14.66 -5.49 14.45
N LEU A 47 13.81 -5.28 13.45
CA LEU A 47 13.48 -3.93 12.98
C LEU A 47 12.63 -3.18 14.02
N SER A 48 13.01 -1.95 14.31
CA SER A 48 12.17 -0.98 15.00
C SER A 48 11.25 -0.24 14.02
N PRO A 49 10.14 0.34 14.49
CA PRO A 49 9.26 1.15 13.65
C PRO A 49 9.96 2.33 12.95
N ASP A 50 10.92 2.96 13.64
CA ASP A 50 11.66 4.11 13.09
C ASP A 50 12.66 3.69 12.01
N GLU A 51 13.32 2.55 12.18
CA GLU A 51 14.18 1.96 11.15
C GLU A 51 13.39 1.61 9.90
N VAL A 52 12.17 1.04 10.05
CA VAL A 52 11.32 0.75 8.90
C VAL A 52 10.93 2.04 8.16
N LEU A 53 10.57 3.11 8.87
CA LEU A 53 10.29 4.40 8.24
C LEU A 53 11.53 4.97 7.52
N ALA A 54 12.71 4.84 8.10
CA ALA A 54 13.97 5.24 7.46
C ALA A 54 14.24 4.44 6.18
N LEU A 55 14.05 3.11 6.20
CA LEU A 55 14.20 2.24 5.03
C LEU A 55 13.25 2.63 3.88
N LEU A 56 11.99 3.00 4.18
CA LEU A 56 11.07 3.49 3.15
C LEU A 56 11.55 4.81 2.54
N ARG A 57 12.07 5.74 3.35
CA ARG A 57 12.63 7.02 2.86
C ARG A 57 13.85 6.81 1.99
N GLU A 58 14.76 5.93 2.39
CA GLU A 58 15.94 5.57 1.60
C GLU A 58 15.55 4.91 0.28
N GLY A 59 14.55 4.01 0.30
CA GLY A 59 14.00 3.40 -0.89
C GLY A 59 13.41 4.44 -1.85
N ASN A 60 12.63 5.39 -1.34
CA ASN A 60 12.10 6.48 -2.14
C ASN A 60 13.21 7.37 -2.71
N ALA A 61 14.27 7.67 -1.95
CA ALA A 61 15.42 8.41 -2.48
C ALA A 61 16.09 7.68 -3.66
N ARG A 62 16.20 6.35 -3.61
CA ARG A 62 16.70 5.55 -4.75
C ARG A 62 15.75 5.59 -5.93
N PHE A 63 14.43 5.51 -5.69
CA PHE A 63 13.42 5.65 -6.75
C PHE A 63 13.54 6.99 -7.47
N VAL A 64 13.60 8.10 -6.73
CA VAL A 64 13.75 9.47 -7.27
C VAL A 64 15.04 9.65 -8.04
N SER A 65 16.16 9.10 -7.57
CA SER A 65 17.45 9.18 -8.26
C SER A 65 17.59 8.22 -9.44
N GLY A 66 16.67 7.26 -9.60
CA GLY A 66 16.76 6.20 -10.61
C GLY A 66 17.76 5.08 -10.26
N ASP A 67 18.34 5.09 -9.05
CA ASP A 67 19.27 4.07 -8.56
C ASP A 67 18.53 2.95 -7.82
N ILE A 68 17.51 2.40 -8.47
CA ILE A 68 16.67 1.34 -7.91
C ILE A 68 17.41 0.01 -7.80
N THR A 69 17.04 -0.79 -6.82
CA THR A 69 17.59 -2.12 -6.60
C THR A 69 17.18 -3.08 -7.72
N HIS A 70 18.15 -3.71 -8.38
CA HIS A 70 17.88 -4.74 -9.36
C HIS A 70 17.46 -6.05 -8.68
N ARG A 71 16.25 -6.56 -9.00
CA ARG A 71 15.65 -7.75 -8.36
C ARG A 71 15.41 -8.87 -9.37
N ASP A 72 15.67 -10.12 -8.93
CA ASP A 72 15.14 -11.30 -9.59
C ASP A 72 13.78 -11.65 -8.97
N HIS A 73 12.70 -11.06 -9.49
CA HIS A 73 11.35 -11.29 -8.97
C HIS A 73 10.94 -12.76 -9.04
N ARG A 74 11.39 -13.53 -10.04
CA ARG A 74 11.07 -14.96 -10.12
C ARG A 74 11.72 -15.77 -9.00
N ALA A 75 12.95 -15.43 -8.63
CA ALA A 75 13.62 -16.02 -7.49
C ALA A 75 12.96 -15.58 -6.18
N GLN A 76 12.64 -14.28 -6.02
CA GLN A 76 11.93 -13.77 -4.84
C GLN A 76 10.56 -14.44 -4.63
N VAL A 77 9.76 -14.64 -5.70
CA VAL A 77 8.48 -15.39 -5.61
C VAL A 77 8.70 -16.79 -5.03
N ARG A 78 9.73 -17.51 -5.51
CA ARG A 78 10.03 -18.86 -5.00
C ARG A 78 10.46 -18.84 -3.53
N HIS A 79 11.29 -17.87 -3.14
CA HIS A 79 11.75 -17.72 -1.76
C HIS A 79 10.61 -17.31 -0.81
N ALA A 80 9.70 -16.43 -1.27
CA ALA A 80 8.55 -15.98 -0.49
C ALA A 80 7.41 -17.02 -0.39
N ALA A 81 7.44 -18.09 -1.18
CA ALA A 81 6.35 -19.08 -1.23
C ALA A 81 6.12 -19.82 0.10
N LEU A 82 7.13 -19.95 0.93
CA LEU A 82 7.09 -20.67 2.21
C LEU A 82 6.71 -19.77 3.40
N GLY A 83 6.67 -18.47 3.22
CA GLY A 83 6.34 -17.49 4.26
C GLY A 83 6.61 -16.07 3.82
N GLN A 84 6.04 -15.11 4.56
CA GLN A 84 6.22 -13.69 4.32
C GLN A 84 6.38 -12.94 5.63
N TRP A 85 7.31 -11.99 5.66
CA TRP A 85 7.62 -11.17 6.83
C TRP A 85 7.71 -9.69 6.46
N PRO A 86 6.59 -9.09 5.93
CA PRO A 86 6.60 -7.70 5.49
C PRO A 86 6.90 -6.75 6.65
N LYS A 87 7.74 -5.76 6.39
CA LYS A 87 8.16 -4.78 7.40
C LYS A 87 7.10 -3.71 7.67
N ALA A 88 6.20 -3.45 6.71
CA ALA A 88 5.16 -2.43 6.81
C ALA A 88 3.87 -2.83 6.09
N VAL A 89 2.78 -2.15 6.45
CA VAL A 89 1.56 -2.08 5.65
C VAL A 89 1.37 -0.65 5.15
N VAL A 90 1.21 -0.49 3.83
CA VAL A 90 0.99 0.80 3.18
C VAL A 90 -0.46 0.87 2.69
N LEU A 91 -1.20 1.90 3.13
CA LEU A 91 -2.49 2.25 2.54
C LEU A 91 -2.28 3.36 1.51
N SER A 92 -2.54 3.06 0.24
CA SER A 92 -2.43 3.99 -0.87
C SER A 92 -3.75 4.16 -1.61
N CYS A 93 -3.79 5.15 -2.50
CA CYS A 93 -4.91 5.33 -3.41
C CYS A 93 -4.94 4.20 -4.47
N LEU A 94 -6.14 3.98 -5.04
CA LEU A 94 -6.34 3.13 -6.22
C LEU A 94 -5.64 3.69 -7.48
N ASP A 95 -5.19 4.93 -7.47
CA ASP A 95 -4.58 5.62 -8.62
C ASP A 95 -3.44 4.78 -9.22
N SER A 96 -3.56 4.48 -10.52
CA SER A 96 -2.65 3.58 -11.24
C SER A 96 -1.23 4.12 -11.40
N ARG A 97 -1.01 5.41 -11.13
CA ARG A 97 0.28 6.10 -11.26
C ARG A 97 1.17 5.96 -10.03
N ILE A 98 0.70 5.25 -9.00
CA ILE A 98 1.42 5.07 -7.73
C ILE A 98 1.77 3.59 -7.53
N PRO A 99 2.85 3.09 -8.12
CA PRO A 99 3.35 1.75 -7.86
C PRO A 99 4.06 1.73 -6.51
N VAL A 100 3.34 1.40 -5.43
CA VAL A 100 3.80 1.57 -4.04
C VAL A 100 5.14 0.89 -3.78
N GLU A 101 5.30 -0.34 -4.26
CA GLU A 101 6.52 -1.10 -4.09
C GLU A 101 7.70 -0.44 -4.79
N ASP A 102 7.49 0.09 -6.00
CA ASP A 102 8.54 0.80 -6.75
C ASP A 102 8.88 2.13 -6.09
N VAL A 103 7.86 2.91 -5.64
CA VAL A 103 8.04 4.19 -4.95
C VAL A 103 8.95 4.06 -3.73
N PHE A 104 8.89 2.92 -3.03
CA PHE A 104 9.73 2.64 -1.86
C PHE A 104 10.89 1.69 -2.16
N ASP A 105 11.14 1.39 -3.43
CA ASP A 105 12.17 0.44 -3.87
C ASP A 105 12.15 -0.84 -3.03
N CYS A 106 10.95 -1.45 -2.92
CA CYS A 106 10.69 -2.67 -2.18
C CYS A 106 10.49 -3.88 -3.11
N GLY A 107 10.89 -5.05 -2.65
CA GLY A 107 10.74 -6.32 -3.36
C GLY A 107 9.51 -7.11 -2.92
N ILE A 108 9.36 -8.30 -3.51
CA ILE A 108 8.28 -9.23 -3.18
C ILE A 108 8.40 -9.66 -1.72
N GLY A 109 7.29 -9.52 -0.96
CA GLY A 109 7.22 -9.87 0.45
C GLY A 109 7.69 -8.78 1.42
N ASP A 110 8.17 -7.64 0.93
CA ASP A 110 8.66 -6.54 1.77
C ASP A 110 7.54 -5.71 2.40
N LEU A 111 6.40 -5.57 1.70
CA LEU A 111 5.28 -4.74 2.10
C LEU A 111 3.95 -5.49 1.97
N PHE A 112 3.02 -5.24 2.89
CA PHE A 112 1.59 -5.34 2.61
C PHE A 112 1.13 -4.04 1.95
N VAL A 113 0.33 -4.13 0.88
CA VAL A 113 -0.22 -2.96 0.19
C VAL A 113 -1.73 -3.06 0.13
N ALA A 114 -2.42 -2.12 0.79
CA ALA A 114 -3.85 -1.93 0.68
C ALA A 114 -4.14 -0.72 -0.21
N ARG A 115 -5.11 -0.83 -1.15
CA ARG A 115 -5.44 0.25 -2.07
C ARG A 115 -6.94 0.48 -2.15
N VAL A 116 -7.34 1.73 -1.97
CA VAL A 116 -8.72 2.18 -2.13
C VAL A 116 -8.72 3.63 -2.57
N ALA A 117 -9.69 4.05 -3.41
CA ALA A 117 -9.76 5.42 -3.89
C ALA A 117 -9.71 6.44 -2.73
N GLY A 118 -8.80 7.43 -2.83
CA GLY A 118 -8.58 8.42 -1.79
C GLY A 118 -7.97 7.90 -0.50
N ASN A 119 -7.32 6.73 -0.52
CA ASN A 119 -6.63 6.11 0.64
C ASN A 119 -7.43 6.22 1.95
N ILE A 120 -8.75 6.00 1.89
CA ILE A 120 -9.65 6.06 3.05
C ILE A 120 -9.54 4.80 3.92
N VAL A 121 -9.94 4.94 5.18
CA VAL A 121 -10.03 3.83 6.14
C VAL A 121 -11.48 3.38 6.28
N ASN A 122 -11.70 2.08 6.17
CA ASN A 122 -12.94 1.38 6.47
C ASN A 122 -12.64 0.09 7.26
N ASN A 123 -13.67 -0.67 7.63
CA ASN A 123 -13.50 -1.86 8.45
C ASN A 123 -12.59 -2.93 7.82
N ASP A 124 -12.67 -3.14 6.50
CA ASP A 124 -11.85 -4.13 5.81
C ASP A 124 -10.38 -3.71 5.78
N ILE A 125 -10.11 -2.42 5.58
CA ILE A 125 -8.77 -1.85 5.65
C ILE A 125 -8.22 -1.93 7.08
N LEU A 126 -9.02 -1.60 8.10
CA LEU A 126 -8.60 -1.73 9.51
C LEU A 126 -8.26 -3.19 9.85
N GLY A 127 -9.13 -4.13 9.52
CA GLY A 127 -8.88 -5.56 9.76
C GLY A 127 -7.62 -6.06 9.07
N SER A 128 -7.35 -5.57 7.85
CA SER A 128 -6.12 -5.90 7.10
C SER A 128 -4.88 -5.32 7.78
N MET A 129 -4.94 -4.08 8.30
CA MET A 129 -3.85 -3.47 9.06
C MET A 129 -3.60 -4.18 10.39
N GLU A 130 -4.66 -4.58 11.10
CA GLU A 130 -4.56 -5.37 12.33
C GLU A 130 -3.91 -6.72 12.08
N PHE A 131 -4.31 -7.42 11.01
CA PHE A 131 -3.65 -8.65 10.59
C PHE A 131 -2.16 -8.40 10.29
N ALA A 132 -1.83 -7.38 9.52
CA ALA A 132 -0.46 -7.05 9.16
C ALA A 132 0.42 -6.80 10.40
N CYS A 133 -0.09 -6.03 11.37
CA CYS A 133 0.70 -5.59 12.53
C CYS A 133 0.66 -6.60 13.69
N ALA A 134 -0.56 -7.05 14.07
CA ALA A 134 -0.71 -7.90 15.25
C ALA A 134 -0.39 -9.37 14.98
N ALA A 135 -0.74 -9.89 13.80
CA ALA A 135 -0.55 -11.29 13.46
C ALA A 135 0.73 -11.54 12.65
N SER A 136 1.10 -10.64 11.73
CA SER A 136 2.24 -10.83 10.81
C SER A 136 3.47 -10.00 11.19
N GLY A 137 3.43 -9.19 12.24
CA GLY A 137 4.61 -8.54 12.81
C GLY A 137 5.11 -7.29 12.09
N ALA A 138 4.35 -6.72 11.14
CA ALA A 138 4.70 -5.45 10.49
C ALA A 138 4.85 -4.32 11.52
N LYS A 139 5.88 -3.49 11.36
CA LYS A 139 6.27 -2.47 12.34
C LYS A 139 5.73 -1.07 12.01
N LEU A 140 5.21 -0.87 10.81
CA LEU A 140 4.77 0.43 10.34
C LEU A 140 3.45 0.33 9.60
N VAL A 141 2.50 1.19 9.97
CA VAL A 141 1.32 1.54 9.18
C VAL A 141 1.62 2.87 8.49
N PHE A 142 1.68 2.87 7.16
CA PHE A 142 2.01 4.06 6.40
C PHE A 142 0.86 4.45 5.46
N LEU A 143 0.37 5.68 5.57
CA LEU A 143 -0.66 6.22 4.69
C LEU A 143 -0.02 7.08 3.62
N LEU A 144 -0.12 6.65 2.37
CA LEU A 144 0.43 7.33 1.21
C LEU A 144 -0.68 8.08 0.46
N GLY A 145 -0.80 9.38 0.74
CA GLY A 145 -1.56 10.31 -0.08
C GLY A 145 -0.80 10.69 -1.33
N HIS A 146 -1.45 11.39 -2.26
CA HIS A 146 -0.78 11.83 -3.49
C HIS A 146 -1.42 13.08 -4.08
N GLU A 147 -0.67 13.76 -4.90
CA GLU A 147 -1.15 14.91 -5.66
C GLU A 147 -2.16 14.52 -6.73
N HIS A 148 -2.96 15.49 -7.16
CA HIS A 148 -3.97 15.34 -8.21
C HIS A 148 -4.94 14.17 -8.01
N CYS A 149 -5.24 13.80 -6.76
CA CYS A 149 -6.11 12.68 -6.43
C CYS A 149 -7.55 12.92 -6.95
N GLY A 150 -8.00 12.06 -7.86
CA GLY A 150 -9.35 12.15 -8.43
C GLY A 150 -10.45 11.99 -7.38
N ALA A 151 -10.26 11.15 -6.37
CA ALA A 151 -11.23 10.99 -5.29
C ALA A 151 -11.32 12.24 -4.40
N VAL A 152 -10.20 12.91 -4.13
CA VAL A 152 -10.18 14.19 -3.40
C VAL A 152 -10.89 15.28 -4.22
N LYS A 153 -10.59 15.39 -5.53
CA LYS A 153 -11.29 16.32 -6.44
C LYS A 153 -12.80 16.05 -6.45
N GLY A 154 -13.19 14.78 -6.57
CA GLY A 154 -14.61 14.39 -6.53
C GLY A 154 -15.32 14.70 -5.20
N ALA A 155 -14.62 14.56 -4.07
CA ALA A 155 -15.14 14.92 -2.76
C ALA A 155 -15.36 16.45 -2.63
N ILE A 156 -14.39 17.26 -3.09
CA ILE A 156 -14.50 18.72 -3.12
C ILE A 156 -15.70 19.17 -3.98
N ASP A 157 -15.92 18.53 -5.12
CA ASP A 157 -17.03 18.86 -6.05
C ASP A 157 -18.37 18.27 -5.63
N GLY A 158 -18.43 17.45 -4.58
CA GLY A 158 -19.64 16.80 -4.11
C GLY A 158 -20.24 15.80 -5.12
N VAL A 159 -19.39 15.12 -5.90
CA VAL A 159 -19.81 14.15 -6.92
C VAL A 159 -20.67 13.06 -6.31
N LYS A 160 -21.80 12.74 -6.98
CA LYS A 160 -22.71 11.66 -6.58
C LYS A 160 -22.78 10.61 -7.69
N LEU A 161 -22.27 9.39 -7.38
CA LEU A 161 -22.24 8.27 -8.31
C LEU A 161 -22.23 6.95 -7.54
N GLY A 162 -23.38 6.27 -7.45
CA GLY A 162 -23.50 4.96 -6.84
C GLY A 162 -22.73 4.82 -5.52
N ASN A 163 -21.95 3.76 -5.36
CA ASN A 163 -21.14 3.50 -4.18
C ASN A 163 -19.98 4.50 -3.98
N LEU A 164 -19.56 5.19 -5.05
CA LEU A 164 -18.55 6.23 -4.95
C LEU A 164 -18.99 7.37 -4.03
N SER A 165 -20.29 7.70 -4.00
CA SER A 165 -20.82 8.76 -3.14
C SER A 165 -20.45 8.54 -1.67
N ALA A 166 -20.69 7.34 -1.13
CA ALA A 166 -20.39 7.02 0.26
C ALA A 166 -18.87 7.07 0.56
N LEU A 167 -18.06 6.69 -0.42
CA LEU A 167 -16.59 6.79 -0.32
C LEU A 167 -16.15 8.26 -0.27
N LEU A 168 -16.68 9.12 -1.13
CA LEU A 168 -16.34 10.53 -1.17
C LEU A 168 -16.82 11.27 0.08
N ASP A 169 -17.94 10.86 0.68
CA ASP A 169 -18.46 11.42 1.93
C ASP A 169 -17.48 11.18 3.12
N VAL A 170 -16.60 10.18 3.04
CA VAL A 170 -15.52 9.97 4.02
C VAL A 170 -14.40 11.02 3.87
N ILE A 171 -14.13 11.44 2.63
CA ILE A 171 -13.05 12.41 2.32
C ILE A 171 -13.54 13.85 2.52
N ALA A 172 -14.81 14.13 2.21
CA ALA A 172 -15.37 15.49 2.16
C ALA A 172 -15.06 16.36 3.39
N PRO A 173 -15.12 15.86 4.65
CA PRO A 173 -14.77 16.66 5.81
C PRO A 173 -13.34 17.19 5.80
N ALA A 174 -12.41 16.53 5.10
CA ALA A 174 -11.03 17.02 5.00
C ALA A 174 -10.95 18.37 4.27
N ALA A 175 -11.88 18.64 3.32
CA ALA A 175 -11.92 19.92 2.63
C ALA A 175 -12.33 21.06 3.57
N ASP A 176 -13.27 20.83 4.49
CA ASP A 176 -13.71 21.82 5.46
C ASP A 176 -12.66 22.14 6.51
N GLU A 177 -11.86 21.13 6.86
CA GLU A 177 -10.85 21.20 7.92
C GLU A 177 -9.50 21.78 7.48
N VAL A 178 -9.29 22.13 6.19
CA VAL A 178 -8.04 22.80 5.76
C VAL A 178 -7.96 24.19 6.41
N PRO A 179 -7.00 24.41 7.33
CA PRO A 179 -6.91 25.69 8.03
C PRO A 179 -6.27 26.77 7.16
N GLY A 180 -6.76 28.01 7.30
CA GLY A 180 -6.07 29.22 6.81
C GLY A 180 -5.74 29.22 5.31
N PHE A 181 -6.52 28.50 4.48
CA PHE A 181 -6.28 28.50 3.04
C PHE A 181 -6.83 29.77 2.41
N ASP A 182 -5.92 30.58 1.85
CA ASP A 182 -6.24 31.79 1.11
C ASP A 182 -6.27 31.48 -0.39
N GLY A 183 -7.46 31.49 -0.97
CA GLY A 183 -7.71 31.18 -2.36
C GLY A 183 -9.01 30.42 -2.62
N ALA A 184 -9.25 30.09 -3.89
CA ALA A 184 -10.46 29.35 -4.30
C ALA A 184 -10.42 27.91 -3.76
N ARG A 185 -11.45 27.54 -2.97
CA ARG A 185 -11.64 26.20 -2.39
C ARG A 185 -12.39 25.30 -3.36
N THR A 186 -11.79 24.98 -4.50
CA THR A 186 -12.38 24.20 -5.59
C THR A 186 -11.43 23.13 -6.08
N SER A 187 -11.95 22.10 -6.73
CA SER A 187 -11.15 21.02 -7.36
C SER A 187 -10.25 21.48 -8.51
N LYS A 188 -10.47 22.69 -9.03
CA LYS A 188 -9.65 23.32 -10.08
C LYS A 188 -8.41 24.03 -9.51
N ASN A 189 -8.36 24.24 -8.21
CA ASN A 189 -7.20 24.81 -7.52
C ASN A 189 -6.31 23.68 -6.99
N ASP A 190 -5.26 23.33 -7.71
CA ASP A 190 -4.38 22.21 -7.35
C ASP A 190 -3.73 22.38 -5.97
N ALA A 191 -3.41 23.62 -5.58
CA ALA A 191 -2.88 23.90 -4.23
C ALA A 191 -3.91 23.57 -3.15
N PHE A 192 -5.21 23.86 -3.37
CA PHE A 192 -6.27 23.46 -2.45
C PHE A 192 -6.45 21.96 -2.43
N VAL A 193 -6.49 21.30 -3.59
CA VAL A 193 -6.58 19.84 -3.69
C VAL A 193 -5.45 19.15 -2.93
N HIS A 194 -4.21 19.65 -3.07
CA HIS A 194 -3.06 19.14 -2.33
C HIS A 194 -3.26 19.25 -0.81
N ARG A 195 -3.68 20.42 -0.32
CA ARG A 195 -3.94 20.62 1.12
C ARG A 195 -5.07 19.72 1.64
N VAL A 196 -6.11 19.48 0.86
CA VAL A 196 -7.19 18.54 1.21
C VAL A 196 -6.67 17.11 1.25
N ALA A 197 -5.82 16.70 0.30
CA ALA A 197 -5.21 15.38 0.30
C ALA A 197 -4.32 15.15 1.53
N GLU A 198 -3.48 16.13 1.89
CA GLU A 198 -2.70 16.10 3.15
C GLU A 198 -3.61 15.97 4.38
N GLN A 199 -4.66 16.79 4.45
CA GLN A 199 -5.61 16.76 5.56
C GLN A 199 -6.34 15.42 5.64
N ASN A 200 -6.69 14.82 4.49
CA ASN A 200 -7.27 13.49 4.46
C ASN A 200 -6.32 12.43 5.01
N VAL A 201 -5.02 12.45 4.67
CA VAL A 201 -4.02 11.55 5.28
C VAL A 201 -4.01 11.70 6.81
N ARG A 202 -3.98 12.94 7.33
CA ARG A 202 -3.99 13.21 8.78
C ARG A 202 -5.26 12.67 9.45
N ARG A 203 -6.44 12.89 8.83
CA ARG A 203 -7.71 12.38 9.31
C ARG A 203 -7.75 10.85 9.34
N MET A 204 -7.26 10.20 8.30
CA MET A 204 -7.23 8.74 8.26
C MET A 204 -6.27 8.15 9.29
N MET A 205 -5.13 8.78 9.56
CA MET A 205 -4.25 8.39 10.67
C MET A 205 -4.95 8.50 12.04
N GLN A 206 -5.71 9.58 12.25
CA GLN A 206 -6.51 9.74 13.47
C GLN A 206 -7.60 8.68 13.57
N ARG A 207 -8.29 8.40 12.46
CA ARG A 207 -9.35 7.41 12.38
C ARG A 207 -8.84 6.01 12.70
N ILE A 208 -7.66 5.62 12.22
CA ILE A 208 -7.02 4.34 12.59
C ILE A 208 -6.89 4.23 14.12
N ARG A 209 -6.40 5.29 14.78
CA ARG A 209 -6.22 5.31 16.25
C ARG A 209 -7.55 5.29 17.01
N GLN A 210 -8.60 5.88 16.44
CA GLN A 210 -9.94 5.94 17.04
C GLN A 210 -10.68 4.62 16.88
N ASP A 211 -10.67 4.05 15.68
CA ASP A 211 -11.53 2.94 15.29
C ASP A 211 -10.85 1.56 15.51
N SER A 212 -9.51 1.51 15.68
CA SER A 212 -8.77 0.28 16.00
C SER A 212 -8.05 0.37 17.35
N PRO A 213 -8.67 -0.13 18.43
CA PRO A 213 -7.98 -0.28 19.71
C PRO A 213 -6.69 -1.09 19.60
N THR A 214 -6.69 -2.15 18.79
CA THR A 214 -5.52 -3.01 18.54
C THR A 214 -4.32 -2.21 18.03
N LEU A 215 -4.50 -1.42 16.97
CA LEU A 215 -3.39 -0.65 16.38
C LEU A 215 -2.95 0.50 17.29
N ARG A 216 -3.91 1.17 17.95
CA ARG A 216 -3.61 2.20 18.93
C ARG A 216 -2.75 1.66 20.08
N ASP A 217 -3.11 0.50 20.63
CA ASP A 217 -2.40 -0.09 21.76
C ASP A 217 -1.01 -0.60 21.36
N LEU A 218 -0.86 -1.14 20.15
CA LEU A 218 0.45 -1.49 19.59
C LEU A 218 1.35 -0.25 19.40
N GLU A 219 0.78 0.87 18.91
CA GLU A 219 1.51 2.14 18.77
C GLU A 219 1.92 2.69 20.16
N ALA A 220 1.02 2.67 21.14
CA ALA A 220 1.32 3.12 22.50
C ALA A 220 2.42 2.29 23.19
N GLN A 221 2.55 1.01 22.84
CA GLN A 221 3.61 0.12 23.29
C GLN A 221 4.93 0.30 22.52
N GLY A 222 4.99 1.16 21.51
CA GLY A 222 6.15 1.33 20.63
C GLY A 222 6.44 0.13 19.71
N ARG A 223 5.50 -0.79 19.57
CA ARG A 223 5.64 -1.97 18.70
C ARG A 223 5.43 -1.66 17.23
N ILE A 224 4.60 -0.65 16.96
CA ILE A 224 4.38 -0.11 15.62
C ILE A 224 4.44 1.41 15.65
N ARG A 225 4.49 2.01 14.46
CA ARG A 225 4.27 3.44 14.22
C ARG A 225 3.19 3.62 13.18
N ILE A 226 2.31 4.63 13.37
CA ILE A 226 1.36 5.08 12.36
C ILE A 226 1.88 6.40 11.82
N ALA A 227 2.25 6.42 10.55
CA ALA A 227 2.81 7.58 9.86
C ALA A 227 2.12 7.80 8.51
N GLY A 228 2.36 8.94 7.89
CA GLY A 228 1.83 9.23 6.56
C GLY A 228 2.74 10.20 5.80
N GLY A 229 2.56 10.23 4.49
CA GLY A 229 3.28 11.11 3.58
C GLY A 229 2.47 11.38 2.33
N MET A 230 3.00 12.28 1.52
CA MET A 230 2.44 12.65 0.22
C MET A 230 3.41 12.23 -0.87
N TYR A 231 2.88 11.62 -1.91
CA TYR A 231 3.60 11.31 -3.14
C TYR A 231 3.40 12.45 -4.13
N ASP A 232 4.50 13.07 -4.51
CA ASP A 232 4.56 14.08 -5.54
C ASP A 232 4.70 13.40 -6.90
N MET A 233 3.77 13.69 -7.82
CA MET A 233 3.71 13.00 -9.11
C MET A 233 4.72 13.52 -10.13
N ASP A 234 5.31 14.67 -9.89
CA ASP A 234 6.30 15.28 -10.79
C ASP A 234 7.72 14.83 -10.42
N SER A 235 7.98 14.66 -9.13
CA SER A 235 9.33 14.35 -8.64
C SER A 235 9.50 12.91 -8.11
N GLY A 236 8.38 12.22 -7.84
CA GLY A 236 8.42 10.87 -7.26
C GLY A 236 8.59 10.83 -5.76
#